data_73203434a2d99a4cfd6a981da9533868
#
_entry.id   73203434a2d99a4cfd6a981da9533868
#
_cell.length_a   1.000
_cell.length_b   1.000
_cell.length_c   1.000
_cell.angle_alpha   90.00
_cell.angle_beta   90.00
_cell.angle_gamma   90.00
#
_symmetry.space_group_name_H-M   'P 1'
#
loop_
_entity.id
_entity.type
_entity.pdbx_description
1 polymer ?
#
loop_
_entity_poly.entity_id
_entity_poly.type
_entity_poly.pdbx_seq_one_letter_code
_entity_poly.pdbx_strand_id
1 'polypeptide(L)'
;RTATEFLSQSNPEINVEFLPITPAFENTNISLVQQFIKQNEFRRGHVVIVDTPAGSSQRLWNLVAEGYCVLIPTTLSNADLYPTENFIRSMDKVKARYGKSYPHLIVCPNKIPFGQKDFSIMAERLKNHDVVIGPALRDLASVRHFYNGKVENWEKKTNTNAQNDFKQ
;
A
#
# COMPACT_ATOMS: atom_id res chain seq x y z
N ARG A 1 -17.56 -3.40 2.31
CA ARG A 1 -17.09 -3.56 0.94
C ARG A 1 -15.58 -3.75 0.93
N THR A 2 -15.10 -4.73 0.20
CA THR A 2 -13.67 -4.96 -0.01
C THR A 2 -13.12 -3.96 -1.04
N ALA A 3 -11.81 -3.77 -1.07
CA ALA A 3 -11.15 -2.95 -2.09
C ALA A 3 -11.50 -3.46 -3.50
N THR A 4 -11.59 -4.78 -3.67
CA THR A 4 -11.98 -5.45 -4.92
C THR A 4 -13.36 -5.01 -5.41
N GLU A 5 -14.38 -5.08 -4.54
CA GLU A 5 -15.75 -4.67 -4.90
C GLU A 5 -15.82 -3.19 -5.27
N PHE A 6 -15.09 -2.36 -4.52
CA PHE A 6 -15.03 -0.93 -4.79
C PHE A 6 -14.39 -0.63 -6.15
N LEU A 7 -13.22 -1.17 -6.42
CA LEU A 7 -12.47 -0.89 -7.66
C LEU A 7 -13.22 -1.39 -8.89
N SER A 8 -13.80 -2.59 -8.84
CA SER A 8 -14.58 -3.15 -9.95
C SER A 8 -15.80 -2.32 -10.32
N GLN A 9 -16.39 -1.61 -9.34
CA GLN A 9 -17.57 -0.76 -9.58
C GLN A 9 -17.20 0.66 -9.99
N SER A 10 -16.04 1.16 -9.56
CA SER A 10 -15.67 2.56 -9.69
C SER A 10 -14.93 2.89 -10.99
N ASN A 11 -14.21 1.92 -11.55
CA ASN A 11 -13.47 2.14 -12.78
C ASN A 11 -13.37 0.86 -13.61
N PRO A 12 -14.12 0.76 -14.73
CA PRO A 12 -14.13 -0.42 -15.60
C PRO A 12 -12.80 -0.65 -16.35
N GLU A 13 -11.91 0.35 -16.41
CA GLU A 13 -10.58 0.22 -17.03
C GLU A 13 -9.58 -0.50 -16.11
N ILE A 14 -9.89 -0.61 -14.82
CA ILE A 14 -9.06 -1.35 -13.87
C ILE A 14 -9.46 -2.81 -13.87
N ASN A 15 -8.57 -3.67 -14.33
CA ASN A 15 -8.76 -5.11 -14.17
C ASN A 15 -8.45 -5.51 -12.74
N VAL A 16 -9.46 -6.00 -12.02
CA VAL A 16 -9.35 -6.42 -10.61
C VAL A 16 -9.56 -7.91 -10.51
N GLU A 17 -8.53 -8.62 -10.06
CA GLU A 17 -8.61 -10.04 -9.77
C GLU A 17 -8.52 -10.27 -8.26
N PHE A 18 -9.46 -11.04 -7.72
CA PHE A 18 -9.49 -11.41 -6.32
C PHE A 18 -9.01 -12.84 -6.13
N LEU A 19 -7.88 -12.99 -5.46
CA LEU A 19 -7.32 -14.28 -5.07
C LEU A 19 -7.51 -14.46 -3.56
N PRO A 20 -8.45 -15.29 -3.10
CA PRO A 20 -8.68 -15.51 -1.69
C PRO A 20 -7.47 -16.19 -1.06
N ILE A 21 -6.80 -15.52 -0.13
CA ILE A 21 -5.69 -16.10 0.62
C ILE A 21 -6.24 -16.70 1.90
N THR A 22 -6.38 -18.02 1.92
CA THR A 22 -6.64 -18.77 3.13
C THR A 22 -5.38 -19.55 3.55
N PRO A 23 -5.21 -19.88 4.82
CA PRO A 23 -4.04 -20.66 5.27
C PRO A 23 -3.81 -21.94 4.48
N ALA A 24 -4.88 -22.58 4.02
CA ALA A 24 -4.82 -23.80 3.22
C ALA A 24 -4.32 -23.58 1.78
N PHE A 25 -4.52 -22.38 1.21
CA PHE A 25 -4.23 -22.06 -0.18
C PHE A 25 -3.16 -20.97 -0.36
N GLU A 26 -2.52 -20.53 0.71
CA GLU A 26 -1.55 -19.43 0.70
C GLU A 26 -0.44 -19.65 -0.34
N ASN A 27 0.18 -20.85 -0.36
CA ASN A 27 1.25 -21.16 -1.31
C ASN A 27 0.75 -21.17 -2.76
N THR A 28 -0.44 -21.70 -2.99
CA THR A 28 -1.04 -21.78 -4.33
C THR A 28 -1.33 -20.39 -4.85
N ASN A 29 -1.87 -19.51 -4.01
CA ASN A 29 -2.25 -18.15 -4.41
C ASN A 29 -1.04 -17.26 -4.66
N ILE A 30 0.03 -17.38 -3.85
CA ILE A 30 1.29 -16.69 -4.12
C ILE A 30 1.86 -17.13 -5.47
N SER A 31 1.86 -18.43 -5.75
CA SER A 31 2.31 -18.96 -7.04
C SER A 31 1.45 -18.46 -8.20
N LEU A 32 0.15 -18.34 -8.02
CA LEU A 32 -0.76 -17.79 -9.03
C LEU A 32 -0.48 -16.31 -9.31
N VAL A 33 -0.24 -15.49 -8.26
CA VAL A 33 0.14 -14.08 -8.44
C VAL A 33 1.46 -13.97 -9.18
N GLN A 34 2.47 -14.76 -8.81
CA GLN A 34 3.76 -14.78 -9.50
C GLN A 34 3.62 -15.23 -10.96
N GLN A 35 2.79 -16.24 -11.22
CA GLN A 35 2.51 -16.70 -12.56
C GLN A 35 1.77 -15.65 -13.37
N PHE A 36 0.79 -14.98 -12.79
CA PHE A 36 0.07 -13.86 -13.41
C PHE A 36 1.02 -12.73 -13.80
N ILE A 37 1.92 -12.32 -12.90
CA ILE A 37 2.92 -11.29 -13.18
C ILE A 37 3.85 -11.73 -14.32
N LYS A 38 4.29 -13.00 -14.35
CA LYS A 38 5.20 -13.52 -15.38
C LYS A 38 4.55 -13.74 -16.73
N GLN A 39 3.28 -14.16 -16.76
CA GLN A 39 2.56 -14.46 -18.01
C GLN A 39 2.03 -13.22 -18.70
N ASN A 40 1.73 -12.18 -17.95
CA ASN A 40 1.34 -10.93 -18.53
C ASN A 40 2.62 -10.12 -18.82
N GLU A 41 3.07 -10.13 -20.07
CA GLU A 41 4.05 -9.17 -20.53
C GLU A 41 3.45 -7.77 -20.42
N PHE A 42 3.62 -7.17 -19.23
CA PHE A 42 3.11 -5.82 -18.98
C PHE A 42 3.83 -4.86 -19.93
N ARG A 43 3.07 -4.34 -20.88
CA ARG A 43 3.57 -3.32 -21.80
C ARG A 43 4.02 -2.11 -21.01
N ARG A 44 4.98 -1.37 -21.54
CA ARG A 44 5.45 -0.12 -20.96
C ARG A 44 4.25 0.78 -20.61
N GLY A 45 4.11 1.18 -19.35
CA GLY A 45 2.98 1.98 -18.86
C GLY A 45 1.93 1.22 -18.05
N HIS A 46 2.01 -0.11 -17.94
CA HIS A 46 1.14 -0.85 -17.02
C HIS A 46 1.71 -0.85 -15.61
N VAL A 47 0.80 -0.75 -14.64
CA VAL A 47 1.10 -0.86 -13.21
C VAL A 47 0.28 -2.01 -12.64
N VAL A 48 0.94 -2.91 -11.92
CA VAL A 48 0.29 -3.98 -11.15
C VAL A 48 0.33 -3.61 -9.69
N ILE A 49 -0.84 -3.52 -9.08
CA ILE A 49 -0.97 -3.29 -7.64
C ILE A 49 -1.43 -4.59 -6.99
N VAL A 50 -0.62 -5.08 -6.06
CA VAL A 50 -0.96 -6.27 -5.27
C VAL A 50 -1.33 -5.80 -3.87
N ASP A 51 -2.63 -5.90 -3.54
CA ASP A 51 -3.13 -5.65 -2.19
C ASP A 51 -2.97 -6.91 -1.36
N THR A 52 -2.19 -6.84 -0.30
CA THR A 52 -1.89 -7.99 0.56
C THR A 52 -2.67 -7.92 1.86
N PRO A 53 -3.11 -9.05 2.43
CA PRO A 53 -3.77 -9.04 3.73
C PRO A 53 -2.84 -8.51 4.82
N ALA A 54 -3.43 -7.91 5.85
CA ALA A 54 -2.70 -7.50 7.04
C ALA A 54 -2.10 -8.71 7.74
N GLY A 55 -0.86 -8.57 8.19
CA GLY A 55 -0.12 -9.62 8.89
C GLY A 55 1.15 -10.03 8.15
N SER A 56 2.09 -10.59 8.90
CA SER A 56 3.40 -11.00 8.35
C SER A 56 3.43 -12.51 8.17
N SER A 57 2.94 -13.00 7.05
CA SER A 57 3.33 -14.32 6.62
C SER A 57 4.71 -14.23 5.98
N GLN A 58 5.66 -15.03 6.46
CA GLN A 58 7.01 -15.10 5.89
C GLN A 58 6.99 -15.48 4.40
N ARG A 59 5.91 -16.09 3.94
CA ARG A 59 5.69 -16.50 2.55
C ARG A 59 5.35 -15.33 1.63
N LEU A 60 4.63 -14.33 2.14
CA LEU A 60 4.37 -13.09 1.41
C LEU A 60 5.65 -12.29 1.16
N TRP A 61 6.69 -12.49 1.93
CA TRP A 61 7.94 -11.73 1.76
C TRP A 61 8.63 -12.02 0.43
N ASN A 62 8.53 -13.23 -0.09
CA ASN A 62 9.08 -13.53 -1.41
C ASN A 62 8.33 -12.74 -2.51
N LEU A 63 7.00 -12.69 -2.42
CA LEU A 63 6.19 -11.89 -3.34
C LEU A 63 6.50 -10.40 -3.21
N VAL A 64 6.59 -9.91 -1.98
CA VAL A 64 6.94 -8.51 -1.70
C VAL A 64 8.33 -8.17 -2.24
N ALA A 65 9.30 -9.07 -2.10
CA ALA A 65 10.66 -8.89 -2.58
C ALA A 65 10.77 -8.87 -4.12
N GLU A 66 9.81 -9.43 -4.84
CA GLU A 66 9.72 -9.38 -6.30
C GLU A 66 9.09 -8.05 -6.81
N GLY A 67 8.49 -7.26 -5.93
CA GLY A 67 7.91 -5.98 -6.25
C GLY A 67 8.98 -4.91 -6.57
N TYR A 68 8.61 -3.92 -7.36
CA TYR A 68 9.44 -2.73 -7.60
C TYR A 68 9.39 -1.76 -6.42
N CYS A 69 8.21 -1.62 -5.82
CA CYS A 69 7.94 -0.71 -4.72
C CYS A 69 6.95 -1.34 -3.74
N VAL A 70 7.15 -1.11 -2.46
CA VAL A 70 6.24 -1.52 -1.39
C VAL A 70 5.69 -0.27 -0.70
N LEU A 71 4.39 -0.06 -0.80
CA LEU A 71 3.70 1.01 -0.07
C LEU A 71 3.27 0.47 1.30
N ILE A 72 3.67 1.16 2.36
CA ILE A 72 3.41 0.76 3.75
C ILE A 72 2.55 1.84 4.40
N PRO A 73 1.21 1.74 4.32
CA PRO A 73 0.33 2.69 4.97
C PRO A 73 0.39 2.53 6.49
N THR A 74 0.58 3.63 7.21
CA THR A 74 0.64 3.65 8.67
C THR A 74 0.09 4.96 9.22
N THR A 75 -0.37 4.96 10.47
CA THR A 75 -0.73 6.20 11.16
C THR A 75 0.46 6.71 12.00
N LEU A 76 0.27 7.83 12.69
CA LEU A 76 1.25 8.35 13.65
C LEU A 76 1.14 7.71 15.04
N SER A 77 0.20 6.79 15.24
CA SER A 77 0.05 6.12 16.52
C SER A 77 1.19 5.13 16.79
N ASN A 78 1.60 5.01 18.03
CA ASN A 78 2.60 3.99 18.41
C ASN A 78 2.12 2.58 18.13
N ALA A 79 0.79 2.34 18.18
CA ALA A 79 0.20 1.04 17.88
C ALA A 79 0.42 0.62 16.42
N ASP A 80 0.48 1.58 15.49
CA ASP A 80 0.72 1.32 14.08
C ASP A 80 2.19 1.46 13.69
N LEU A 81 2.91 2.41 14.31
CA LEU A 81 4.33 2.63 14.01
C LEU A 81 5.21 1.45 14.45
N TYR A 82 4.89 0.81 15.56
CA TYR A 82 5.67 -0.34 16.02
C TYR A 82 5.61 -1.55 15.09
N PRO A 83 4.43 -2.03 14.66
CA PRO A 83 4.34 -3.08 13.63
C PRO A 83 4.99 -2.67 12.32
N THR A 84 4.87 -1.41 11.90
CA THR A 84 5.50 -0.87 10.70
C THR A 84 7.01 -0.98 10.77
N GLU A 85 7.63 -0.55 11.86
CA GLU A 85 9.07 -0.66 12.08
C GLU A 85 9.53 -2.12 12.08
N ASN A 86 8.78 -3.02 12.73
CA ASN A 86 9.10 -4.45 12.73
C ASN A 86 9.01 -5.08 11.33
N PHE A 87 8.04 -4.65 10.52
CA PHE A 87 7.96 -5.06 9.13
C PHE A 87 9.19 -4.60 8.35
N ILE A 88 9.58 -3.33 8.47
CA ILE A 88 10.75 -2.77 7.81
C ILE A 88 12.02 -3.51 8.21
N ARG A 89 12.23 -3.75 9.50
CA ARG A 89 13.37 -4.56 10.01
C ARG A 89 13.41 -5.98 9.43
N SER A 90 12.23 -6.55 9.20
CA SER A 90 12.13 -7.87 8.57
C SER A 90 12.51 -7.79 7.10
N MET A 91 12.12 -6.72 6.41
CA MET A 91 12.51 -6.46 5.04
C MET A 91 14.01 -6.19 4.88
N ASP A 92 14.67 -5.57 5.86
CA ASP A 92 16.12 -5.41 5.86
C ASP A 92 16.86 -6.76 5.81
N LYS A 93 16.32 -7.78 6.47
CA LYS A 93 16.85 -9.17 6.38
C LYS A 93 16.63 -9.78 5.00
N VAL A 94 15.51 -9.47 4.36
CA VAL A 94 15.20 -9.90 2.99
C VAL A 94 16.15 -9.22 2.00
N LYS A 95 16.43 -7.92 2.20
CA LYS A 95 17.38 -7.15 1.39
C LYS A 95 18.77 -7.79 1.33
N ALA A 96 19.25 -8.30 2.44
CA ALA A 96 20.53 -9.00 2.49
C ALA A 96 20.58 -10.22 1.57
N ARG A 97 19.42 -10.85 1.30
CA ARG A 97 19.31 -12.03 0.42
C ARG A 97 19.13 -11.66 -1.06
N TYR A 98 18.37 -10.63 -1.36
CA TYR A 98 18.00 -10.25 -2.73
C TYR A 98 18.88 -9.13 -3.33
N GLY A 99 19.68 -8.45 -2.51
CA GLY A 99 20.65 -7.46 -2.99
C GLY A 99 20.00 -6.29 -3.75
N LYS A 100 20.53 -5.99 -4.94
CA LYS A 100 20.07 -4.85 -5.76
C LYS A 100 18.63 -4.96 -6.29
N SER A 101 18.05 -6.15 -6.30
CA SER A 101 16.67 -6.38 -6.75
C SER A 101 15.64 -6.14 -5.63
N TYR A 102 16.05 -5.59 -4.52
CA TYR A 102 15.16 -5.28 -3.40
C TYR A 102 14.24 -4.10 -3.73
N PRO A 103 12.93 -4.18 -3.39
CA PRO A 103 11.99 -3.12 -3.69
C PRO A 103 12.25 -1.85 -2.87
N HIS A 104 11.85 -0.70 -3.43
CA HIS A 104 11.82 0.55 -2.69
C HIS A 104 10.71 0.50 -1.63
N LEU A 105 11.05 0.78 -0.38
CA LEU A 105 10.07 0.87 0.70
C LEU A 105 9.62 2.32 0.87
N ILE A 106 8.32 2.56 0.74
CA ILE A 106 7.70 3.88 0.94
C ILE A 106 6.69 3.78 2.08
N VAL A 107 6.98 4.44 3.18
CA VAL A 107 6.05 4.58 4.30
C VAL A 107 5.08 5.71 3.98
N CYS A 108 3.78 5.39 3.90
CA CYS A 108 2.74 6.34 3.56
C CYS A 108 1.96 6.72 4.83
N PRO A 109 2.19 7.92 5.41
CA PRO A 109 1.39 8.40 6.53
C PRO A 109 -0.08 8.48 6.11
N ASN A 110 -0.95 7.72 6.78
CA ASN A 110 -2.35 7.57 6.42
C ASN A 110 -3.27 7.93 7.59
N LYS A 111 -4.50 8.34 7.30
CA LYS A 111 -5.47 8.80 8.29
C LYS A 111 -4.93 9.91 9.20
N ILE A 112 -4.17 10.82 8.62
CA ILE A 112 -3.56 11.91 9.37
C ILE A 112 -4.62 12.96 9.70
N PRO A 113 -4.78 13.35 10.97
CA PRO A 113 -5.74 14.39 11.36
C PRO A 113 -5.47 15.70 10.62
N PHE A 114 -6.55 16.41 10.31
CA PHE A 114 -6.44 17.75 9.71
C PHE A 114 -5.65 18.67 10.65
N GLY A 115 -4.67 19.36 10.11
CA GLY A 115 -3.80 20.26 10.89
C GLY A 115 -2.57 19.62 11.51
N GLN A 116 -2.46 18.30 11.52
CA GLN A 116 -1.24 17.61 11.95
C GLN A 116 -0.12 17.88 10.95
N LYS A 117 0.95 18.54 11.42
CA LYS A 117 2.13 18.89 10.61
C LYS A 117 3.41 18.25 11.13
N ASP A 118 3.39 17.76 12.37
CA ASP A 118 4.56 17.16 13.01
C ASP A 118 4.59 15.66 12.76
N PHE A 119 5.62 15.22 12.05
CA PHE A 119 5.93 13.84 11.73
C PHE A 119 7.23 13.38 12.37
N SER A 120 7.77 14.16 13.34
CA SER A 120 9.06 13.90 13.98
C SER A 120 9.15 12.52 14.61
N ILE A 121 8.08 12.04 15.24
CA ILE A 121 8.01 10.70 15.84
C ILE A 121 8.25 9.62 14.79
N MET A 122 7.61 9.72 13.64
CA MET A 122 7.78 8.77 12.54
C MET A 122 9.19 8.88 11.95
N ALA A 123 9.64 10.10 11.68
CA ALA A 123 10.97 10.35 11.13
C ALA A 123 12.08 9.81 12.06
N GLU A 124 11.97 10.03 13.36
CA GLU A 124 12.94 9.55 14.35
C GLU A 124 12.98 8.02 14.42
N ARG A 125 11.83 7.35 14.39
CA ARG A 125 11.78 5.89 14.38
C ARG A 125 12.37 5.27 13.12
N LEU A 126 12.18 5.90 11.98
CA LEU A 126 12.55 5.35 10.68
C LEU A 126 13.92 5.81 10.18
N LYS A 127 14.59 6.74 10.87
CA LYS A 127 15.85 7.35 10.44
C LYS A 127 17.00 6.37 10.13
N ASN A 128 16.99 5.19 10.75
CA ASN A 128 18.04 4.18 10.58
C ASN A 128 17.68 3.12 9.56
N HIS A 129 16.57 3.27 8.86
CA HIS A 129 16.08 2.34 7.85
C HIS A 129 16.15 2.95 6.45
N ASP A 130 16.41 2.10 5.47
CA ASP A 130 16.41 2.51 4.06
C ASP A 130 14.97 2.57 3.53
N VAL A 131 14.26 3.60 3.94
CA VAL A 131 12.87 3.86 3.58
C VAL A 131 12.66 5.31 3.19
N VAL A 132 11.68 5.56 2.34
CA VAL A 132 11.21 6.90 2.01
C VAL A 132 9.91 7.16 2.75
N ILE A 133 9.76 8.32 3.39
CA ILE A 133 8.48 8.76 3.91
C ILE A 133 7.77 9.52 2.80
N GLY A 134 6.69 8.94 2.32
CA GLY A 134 5.86 9.52 1.25
C GLY A 134 4.94 10.64 1.76
N PRO A 135 4.18 11.25 0.86
CA PRO A 135 3.21 12.27 1.22
C PRO A 135 2.13 11.71 2.15
N ALA A 136 1.63 12.58 3.03
CA ALA A 136 0.61 12.20 4.01
C ALA A 136 -0.79 12.25 3.41
N LEU A 137 -1.57 11.20 3.62
CA LEU A 137 -2.99 11.16 3.31
C LEU A 137 -3.80 11.51 4.57
N ARG A 138 -4.56 12.59 4.49
CA ARG A 138 -5.36 13.08 5.61
C ARG A 138 -6.64 12.28 5.81
N ASP A 139 -7.10 12.19 7.06
CA ASP A 139 -8.41 11.62 7.38
C ASP A 139 -9.51 12.63 7.08
N LEU A 140 -9.91 12.70 5.82
CA LEU A 140 -10.94 13.62 5.34
C LEU A 140 -12.26 12.88 5.12
N ALA A 141 -13.36 13.55 5.49
CA ALA A 141 -14.70 13.00 5.27
C ALA A 141 -14.97 12.72 3.78
N SER A 142 -14.43 13.52 2.87
CA SER A 142 -14.53 13.31 1.42
C SER A 142 -13.85 12.01 0.96
N VAL A 143 -12.71 11.65 1.53
CA VAL A 143 -12.05 10.37 1.23
C VAL A 143 -12.91 9.21 1.71
N ARG A 144 -13.48 9.30 2.92
CA ARG A 144 -14.42 8.29 3.44
C ARG A 144 -15.69 8.17 2.58
N HIS A 145 -16.22 9.28 2.09
CA HIS A 145 -17.37 9.28 1.18
C HIS A 145 -17.05 8.66 -0.16
N PHE A 146 -15.86 8.89 -0.68
CA PHE A 146 -15.38 8.25 -1.90
C PHE A 146 -15.38 6.72 -1.76
N TYR A 147 -14.80 6.18 -0.69
CA TYR A 147 -14.82 4.75 -0.42
C TYR A 147 -16.22 4.15 -0.17
N ASN A 148 -17.19 4.98 0.19
CA ASN A 148 -18.58 4.57 0.31
C ASN A 148 -19.38 4.62 -1.01
N GLY A 149 -18.69 4.80 -2.15
CA GLY A 149 -19.30 4.82 -3.48
C GLY A 149 -20.01 6.13 -3.83
N LYS A 150 -19.79 7.21 -3.08
CA LYS A 150 -20.33 8.54 -3.36
C LYS A 150 -19.35 9.36 -4.22
N VAL A 151 -19.01 8.81 -5.38
CA VAL A 151 -18.00 9.39 -6.28
C VAL A 151 -18.48 10.68 -6.93
N GLU A 152 -19.80 10.86 -7.08
CA GLU A 152 -20.44 11.98 -7.79
C GLU A 152 -20.03 13.39 -7.31
N ASN A 153 -19.42 13.47 -6.14
CA ASN A 153 -19.01 14.72 -5.53
C ASN A 153 -17.48 14.92 -5.44
N TRP A 154 -16.68 13.99 -5.99
CA TRP A 154 -15.23 14.07 -5.87
C TRP A 154 -14.64 15.34 -6.50
N GLU A 155 -15.20 15.78 -7.62
CA GLU A 155 -14.74 16.97 -8.36
C GLU A 155 -15.20 18.30 -7.79
N LYS A 156 -16.09 18.32 -6.79
CA LYS A 156 -16.57 19.56 -6.19
C LYS A 156 -15.45 20.27 -5.42
N LYS A 157 -15.50 21.61 -5.41
CA LYS A 157 -14.55 22.47 -4.66
C LYS A 157 -14.38 22.08 -3.19
N THR A 158 -15.42 21.54 -2.55
CA THR A 158 -15.39 21.04 -1.17
C THR A 158 -14.39 19.88 -0.95
N ASN A 159 -13.98 19.22 -2.02
CA ASN A 159 -13.04 18.09 -1.97
C ASN A 159 -11.60 18.48 -2.34
N THR A 160 -11.32 19.79 -2.50
CA THR A 160 -9.99 20.28 -2.93
C THR A 160 -8.85 19.75 -2.05
N ASN A 161 -9.07 19.66 -0.74
CA ASN A 161 -8.04 19.15 0.17
C ASN A 161 -7.73 17.68 -0.06
N ALA A 162 -8.76 16.84 -0.28
CA ALA A 162 -8.58 15.45 -0.61
C ALA A 162 -7.89 15.27 -1.98
N GLN A 163 -8.33 16.05 -2.98
CA GLN A 163 -7.69 16.04 -4.31
C GLN A 163 -6.23 16.45 -4.25
N ASN A 164 -5.87 17.41 -3.40
CA ASN A 164 -4.49 17.85 -3.24
C ASN A 164 -3.62 16.79 -2.59
N ASP A 165 -4.17 16.00 -1.65
CA ASP A 165 -3.43 14.89 -1.04
C ASP A 165 -3.08 13.79 -2.06
N PHE A 166 -3.90 13.60 -3.09
CA PHE A 166 -3.65 12.62 -4.16
C PHE A 166 -2.77 13.15 -5.31
N LYS A 167 -2.52 14.46 -5.36
CA LYS A 167 -1.68 15.10 -6.41
C LYS A 167 -0.23 15.30 -5.99
N GLN A 168 0.08 15.07 -4.72
CA GLN A 168 1.44 15.16 -4.19
C GLN A 168 2.20 13.86 -4.44
#